data_581fe70f2d524c3d152abc8bdf6cea92
#
_entry.id   581fe70f2d524c3d152abc8bdf6cea92
#
_cell.length_a   1.000
_cell.length_b   1.000
_cell.length_c   1.000
_cell.angle_alpha   90.00
_cell.angle_beta   90.00
_cell.angle_gamma   90.00
#
_symmetry.space_group_name_H-M   'P 1'
#
loop_
_entity.id
_entity.type
_entity.pdbx_description
1 polymer ?
#
loop_
_entity_poly.entity_id
_entity_poly.type
_entity_poly.pdbx_seq_one_letter_code
_entity_poly.pdbx_strand_id
1 'polypeptide(L)'
;VSVTAADGKTTEYSAGHIIIATGARSRELPNLPQDGKKVIGYRQALTLAEQPKSMIVVGSGAIGVEFADFYNTMGTKVTIVEFMPNILPVEDEEVSKHVEKSLKKSGIEIMTKASVESVDTSGAGVKAKVKTEKGEITLEADVLLSAVGITANVEGIGLEEVGIKTEKGRILVNEWYETSVPGYYAIGDVLPTQALAHVASAEGITCVEKIKGLSVEP
;
A
#
# COMPACT_ATOMS: atom_id res chain seq x y z
N VAL A 1 -1.66 27.52 0.11
CA VAL A 1 -0.83 26.37 -0.28
C VAL A 1 0.39 26.89 -1.03
N SER A 2 1.59 26.46 -0.58
CA SER A 2 2.85 26.80 -1.23
C SER A 2 3.29 25.62 -2.11
N VAL A 3 3.57 25.88 -3.37
CA VAL A 3 3.96 24.85 -4.35
C VAL A 3 5.35 25.19 -4.89
N THR A 4 6.32 24.30 -4.67
CA THR A 4 7.66 24.42 -5.25
C THR A 4 7.78 23.51 -6.46
N ALA A 5 8.00 24.10 -7.63
CA ALA A 5 8.18 23.38 -8.89
C ALA A 5 9.58 22.74 -8.97
N ALA A 6 9.80 21.84 -9.96
CA ALA A 6 11.06 21.14 -10.15
C ALA A 6 12.27 22.07 -10.43
N ASP A 7 12.01 23.28 -10.94
CA ASP A 7 13.02 24.33 -11.15
C ASP A 7 13.35 25.13 -9.87
N GLY A 8 12.76 24.76 -8.73
CA GLY A 8 12.93 25.43 -7.43
C GLY A 8 12.08 26.68 -7.23
N LYS A 9 11.26 27.08 -8.22
CA LYS A 9 10.38 28.25 -8.10
C LYS A 9 9.18 27.91 -7.20
N THR A 10 8.96 28.73 -6.16
CA THR A 10 7.82 28.59 -5.26
C THR A 10 6.72 29.56 -5.64
N THR A 11 5.48 29.08 -5.68
CA THR A 11 4.28 29.89 -5.91
C THR A 11 3.27 29.62 -4.82
N GLU A 12 2.66 30.69 -4.29
CA GLU A 12 1.62 30.57 -3.28
C GLU A 12 0.23 30.67 -3.91
N TYR A 13 -0.67 29.81 -3.45
CA TYR A 13 -2.07 29.79 -3.86
C TYR A 13 -2.97 29.92 -2.63
N SER A 14 -4.03 30.69 -2.76
CA SER A 14 -5.10 30.77 -1.76
C SER A 14 -6.42 30.32 -2.37
N ALA A 15 -7.25 29.64 -1.60
CA ALA A 15 -8.56 29.15 -2.01
C ALA A 15 -9.53 29.15 -0.83
N GLY A 16 -10.83 29.26 -1.10
CA GLY A 16 -11.87 29.13 -0.08
C GLY A 16 -12.05 27.70 0.42
N HIS A 17 -11.69 26.71 -0.41
CA HIS A 17 -11.76 25.28 -0.09
C HIS A 17 -10.49 24.57 -0.58
N ILE A 18 -9.93 23.73 0.25
CA ILE A 18 -8.72 22.94 -0.03
C ILE A 18 -9.03 21.48 0.22
N ILE A 19 -8.87 20.64 -0.81
CA ILE A 19 -9.07 19.18 -0.70
C ILE A 19 -7.71 18.49 -0.73
N ILE A 20 -7.41 17.75 0.34
CA ILE A 20 -6.18 16.97 0.49
C ILE A 20 -6.42 15.56 -0.08
N ALA A 21 -5.78 15.26 -1.20
CA ALA A 21 -5.89 14.00 -1.91
C ALA A 21 -4.51 13.45 -2.28
N THR A 22 -3.57 13.50 -1.32
CA THR A 22 -2.15 13.18 -1.54
C THR A 22 -1.86 11.68 -1.61
N GLY A 23 -2.87 10.84 -1.35
CA GLY A 23 -2.79 9.39 -1.54
C GLY A 23 -1.88 8.70 -0.54
N ALA A 24 -1.37 7.53 -0.93
CA ALA A 24 -0.50 6.71 -0.13
C ALA A 24 0.69 6.16 -0.93
N ARG A 25 1.66 5.58 -0.22
CA ARG A 25 2.83 4.89 -0.77
C ARG A 25 3.00 3.52 -0.12
N SER A 26 3.81 2.64 -0.72
CA SER A 26 4.20 1.39 -0.09
C SER A 26 4.81 1.67 1.29
N ARG A 27 4.38 0.90 2.28
CA ARG A 27 5.01 0.90 3.60
C ARG A 27 6.39 0.25 3.50
N GLU A 28 7.38 0.88 4.09
CA GLU A 28 8.71 0.32 4.22
C GLU A 28 8.93 -0.24 5.63
N LEU A 29 9.62 -1.39 5.69
CA LEU A 29 10.09 -1.95 6.94
C LEU A 29 11.62 -1.75 7.03
N PRO A 30 12.17 -1.45 8.23
CA PRO A 30 13.61 -1.22 8.40
C PRO A 30 14.50 -2.38 7.92
N ASN A 31 14.00 -3.61 8.05
CA ASN A 31 14.68 -4.83 7.61
C ASN A 31 14.40 -5.24 6.16
N LEU A 32 13.58 -4.45 5.45
CA LEU A 32 13.15 -4.69 4.07
C LEU A 32 13.15 -3.37 3.27
N PRO A 33 14.29 -2.67 3.17
CA PRO A 33 14.36 -1.41 2.42
C PRO A 33 14.15 -1.66 0.93
N GLN A 34 13.31 -0.82 0.30
CA GLN A 34 13.04 -0.91 -1.14
C GLN A 34 14.12 -0.17 -1.91
N ASP A 35 14.78 -0.85 -2.86
CA ASP A 35 15.76 -0.24 -3.78
C ASP A 35 15.15 0.12 -5.14
N GLY A 36 13.86 -0.22 -5.33
CA GLY A 36 13.10 0.02 -6.55
C GLY A 36 13.51 -0.83 -7.76
N LYS A 37 14.40 -1.81 -7.56
CA LYS A 37 14.92 -2.70 -8.62
C LYS A 37 14.75 -4.17 -8.28
N LYS A 38 15.33 -4.61 -7.18
CA LYS A 38 15.27 -6.00 -6.69
C LYS A 38 14.31 -6.17 -5.53
N VAL A 39 14.29 -5.19 -4.62
CA VAL A 39 13.27 -5.07 -3.58
C VAL A 39 12.36 -3.94 -3.97
N ILE A 40 11.14 -4.27 -4.38
CA ILE A 40 10.20 -3.34 -5.01
C ILE A 40 8.90 -3.21 -4.21
N GLY A 41 8.21 -2.10 -4.40
CA GLY A 41 6.85 -1.90 -3.98
C GLY A 41 5.86 -2.15 -5.13
N TYR A 42 4.56 -1.97 -4.85
CA TYR A 42 3.49 -2.21 -5.82
C TYR A 42 3.60 -1.34 -7.07
N ARG A 43 4.09 -0.10 -6.96
CA ARG A 43 4.25 0.81 -8.11
C ARG A 43 5.23 0.27 -9.13
N GLN A 44 6.39 -0.21 -8.68
CA GLN A 44 7.38 -0.84 -9.55
C GLN A 44 6.87 -2.17 -10.10
N ALA A 45 6.15 -2.95 -9.28
CA ALA A 45 5.56 -4.22 -9.73
C ALA A 45 4.55 -4.03 -10.89
N LEU A 46 3.83 -2.89 -10.95
CA LEU A 46 2.95 -2.57 -12.07
C LEU A 46 3.68 -2.26 -13.38
N THR A 47 4.96 -1.91 -13.32
CA THR A 47 5.72 -1.36 -14.46
C THR A 47 7.06 -2.03 -14.69
N LEU A 48 7.25 -3.27 -14.21
CA LEU A 48 8.48 -4.03 -14.46
C LEU A 48 8.71 -4.16 -15.97
N ALA A 49 9.92 -3.78 -16.42
CA ALA A 49 10.31 -3.85 -17.83
C ALA A 49 10.44 -5.30 -18.32
N GLU A 50 10.82 -6.20 -17.42
CA GLU A 50 11.01 -7.63 -17.71
C GLU A 50 10.27 -8.47 -16.68
N GLN A 51 9.63 -9.54 -17.14
CA GLN A 51 8.98 -10.49 -16.25
C GLN A 51 10.04 -11.29 -15.47
N PRO A 52 10.04 -11.28 -14.13
CA PRO A 52 10.93 -12.10 -13.34
C PRO A 52 10.58 -13.60 -13.48
N LYS A 53 11.58 -14.46 -13.45
CA LYS A 53 11.37 -15.93 -13.43
C LYS A 53 10.90 -16.40 -12.06
N SER A 54 11.30 -15.69 -11.01
CA SER A 54 10.93 -15.98 -9.63
C SER A 54 10.69 -14.70 -8.82
N MET A 55 9.70 -14.75 -7.93
CA MET A 55 9.32 -13.62 -7.08
C MET A 55 8.99 -14.09 -5.65
N ILE A 56 9.55 -13.42 -4.67
CA ILE A 56 9.09 -13.51 -3.28
C ILE A 56 8.12 -12.35 -3.03
N VAL A 57 6.93 -12.64 -2.53
CA VAL A 57 5.93 -11.63 -2.12
C VAL A 57 5.86 -11.63 -0.61
N VAL A 58 6.22 -10.52 0.02
CA VAL A 58 6.18 -10.34 1.47
C VAL A 58 4.92 -9.59 1.85
N GLY A 59 4.06 -10.26 2.61
CA GLY A 59 2.71 -9.80 2.93
C GLY A 59 1.66 -10.38 1.99
N SER A 60 0.56 -10.82 2.57
CA SER A 60 -0.56 -11.49 1.87
C SER A 60 -1.89 -10.77 2.03
N GLY A 61 -1.89 -9.44 2.22
CA GLY A 61 -3.06 -8.61 2.03
C GLY A 61 -3.50 -8.59 0.55
N ALA A 62 -4.55 -7.85 0.21
CA ALA A 62 -5.09 -7.79 -1.15
C ALA A 62 -3.99 -7.53 -2.20
N ILE A 63 -3.13 -6.53 -1.98
CA ILE A 63 -2.02 -6.19 -2.88
C ILE A 63 -1.10 -7.41 -3.11
N GLY A 64 -0.65 -8.07 -2.03
CA GLY A 64 0.27 -9.20 -2.14
C GLY A 64 -0.34 -10.39 -2.88
N VAL A 65 -1.59 -10.72 -2.56
CA VAL A 65 -2.32 -11.86 -3.19
C VAL A 65 -2.59 -11.59 -4.67
N GLU A 66 -3.04 -10.39 -5.03
CA GLU A 66 -3.32 -10.02 -6.41
C GLU A 66 -2.06 -10.05 -7.28
N PHE A 67 -0.95 -9.49 -6.83
CA PHE A 67 0.32 -9.57 -7.55
C PHE A 67 0.86 -11.01 -7.63
N ALA A 68 0.72 -11.79 -6.55
CA ALA A 68 1.14 -13.19 -6.55
C ALA A 68 0.39 -14.00 -7.61
N ASP A 69 -0.94 -13.86 -7.70
CA ASP A 69 -1.76 -14.53 -8.69
C ASP A 69 -1.44 -14.05 -10.12
N PHE A 70 -1.33 -12.74 -10.32
CA PHE A 70 -0.98 -12.15 -11.60
C PHE A 70 0.35 -12.68 -12.13
N TYR A 71 1.43 -12.56 -11.35
CA TYR A 71 2.75 -13.01 -11.79
C TYR A 71 2.84 -14.54 -11.96
N ASN A 72 2.20 -15.29 -11.09
CA ASN A 72 2.12 -16.74 -11.21
C ASN A 72 1.40 -17.17 -12.50
N THR A 73 0.28 -16.51 -12.81
CA THR A 73 -0.48 -16.78 -14.05
C THR A 73 0.34 -16.45 -15.30
N MET A 74 1.21 -15.43 -15.22
CA MET A 74 2.16 -15.09 -16.29
C MET A 74 3.35 -16.05 -16.38
N GLY A 75 3.51 -17.00 -15.44
CA GLY A 75 4.57 -18.02 -15.47
C GLY A 75 5.75 -17.73 -14.55
N THR A 76 5.68 -16.72 -13.69
CA THR A 76 6.68 -16.46 -12.64
C THR A 76 6.48 -17.46 -11.49
N LYS A 77 7.57 -18.09 -11.01
CA LYS A 77 7.51 -18.88 -9.76
C LYS A 77 7.35 -17.95 -8.56
N VAL A 78 6.22 -18.03 -7.85
CA VAL A 78 5.89 -17.12 -6.74
C VAL A 78 5.89 -17.85 -5.40
N THR A 79 6.52 -17.24 -4.39
CA THR A 79 6.47 -17.65 -2.99
C THR A 79 5.94 -16.48 -2.15
N ILE A 80 4.82 -16.67 -1.44
CA ILE A 80 4.28 -15.70 -0.48
C ILE A 80 4.87 -15.99 0.90
N VAL A 81 5.36 -14.94 1.57
CA VAL A 81 5.80 -14.98 2.99
C VAL A 81 4.89 -14.08 3.80
N GLU A 82 4.14 -14.67 4.73
CA GLU A 82 3.16 -13.97 5.56
C GLU A 82 3.46 -14.16 7.05
N PHE A 83 3.50 -13.06 7.78
CA PHE A 83 3.74 -13.05 9.22
C PHE A 83 2.55 -13.62 10.02
N MET A 84 1.33 -13.35 9.56
CA MET A 84 0.10 -13.81 10.19
C MET A 84 -0.13 -15.31 9.97
N PRO A 85 -0.99 -15.96 10.77
CA PRO A 85 -1.28 -17.39 10.63
C PRO A 85 -2.08 -17.74 9.36
N ASN A 86 -2.77 -16.77 8.76
CA ASN A 86 -3.58 -16.94 7.55
C ASN A 86 -3.22 -15.85 6.53
N ILE A 87 -3.37 -16.13 5.25
CA ILE A 87 -3.37 -15.08 4.22
C ILE A 87 -4.64 -14.23 4.34
N LEU A 88 -4.66 -13.05 3.72
CA LEU A 88 -5.78 -12.10 3.79
C LEU A 88 -6.26 -11.91 5.24
N PRO A 89 -5.40 -11.47 6.17
CA PRO A 89 -5.64 -11.55 7.61
C PRO A 89 -6.76 -10.64 8.13
N VAL A 90 -7.29 -9.77 7.28
CA VAL A 90 -8.42 -8.86 7.60
C VAL A 90 -9.77 -9.36 7.06
N GLU A 91 -9.74 -10.45 6.28
CA GLU A 91 -10.93 -11.05 5.68
C GLU A 91 -11.49 -12.19 6.56
N ASP A 92 -12.67 -12.66 6.22
CA ASP A 92 -13.27 -13.84 6.85
C ASP A 92 -12.38 -15.07 6.71
N GLU A 93 -12.28 -15.87 7.78
CA GLU A 93 -11.37 -17.02 7.84
C GLU A 93 -11.71 -18.11 6.80
N GLU A 94 -12.99 -18.33 6.48
CA GLU A 94 -13.39 -19.27 5.45
C GLU A 94 -12.99 -18.79 4.07
N VAL A 95 -13.15 -17.50 3.80
CA VAL A 95 -12.71 -16.85 2.57
C VAL A 95 -11.19 -16.99 2.42
N SER A 96 -10.43 -16.65 3.46
CA SER A 96 -8.97 -16.77 3.48
C SER A 96 -8.51 -18.20 3.18
N LYS A 97 -9.09 -19.21 3.82
CA LYS A 97 -8.80 -20.63 3.58
C LYS A 97 -9.13 -21.05 2.14
N HIS A 98 -10.25 -20.57 1.61
CA HIS A 98 -10.65 -20.89 0.23
C HIS A 98 -9.67 -20.32 -0.79
N VAL A 99 -9.29 -19.06 -0.63
CA VAL A 99 -8.31 -18.39 -1.49
C VAL A 99 -6.93 -19.06 -1.38
N GLU A 100 -6.46 -19.36 -0.16
CA GLU A 100 -5.19 -20.05 0.05
C GLU A 100 -5.13 -21.39 -0.68
N LYS A 101 -6.20 -22.19 -0.58
CA LYS A 101 -6.30 -23.48 -1.29
C LYS A 101 -6.26 -23.28 -2.80
N SER A 102 -6.91 -22.26 -3.34
CA SER A 102 -6.91 -21.94 -4.76
C SER A 102 -5.52 -21.56 -5.25
N LEU A 103 -4.84 -20.64 -4.56
CA LEU A 103 -3.49 -20.19 -4.90
C LEU A 103 -2.47 -21.32 -4.85
N LYS A 104 -2.52 -22.18 -3.82
CA LYS A 104 -1.68 -23.37 -3.73
C LYS A 104 -1.93 -24.36 -4.90
N LYS A 105 -3.19 -24.52 -5.31
CA LYS A 105 -3.54 -25.34 -6.47
C LYS A 105 -2.99 -24.76 -7.78
N SER A 106 -2.89 -23.45 -7.89
CA SER A 106 -2.28 -22.74 -9.02
C SER A 106 -0.74 -22.79 -9.02
N GLY A 107 -0.11 -23.37 -7.98
CA GLY A 107 1.34 -23.53 -7.89
C GLY A 107 2.08 -22.48 -7.08
N ILE A 108 1.37 -21.57 -6.41
CA ILE A 108 1.99 -20.58 -5.52
C ILE A 108 2.39 -21.24 -4.20
N GLU A 109 3.65 -21.09 -3.81
CA GLU A 109 4.12 -21.48 -2.49
C GLU A 109 3.67 -20.44 -1.45
N ILE A 110 3.10 -20.89 -0.33
CA ILE A 110 2.61 -19.98 0.74
C ILE A 110 3.18 -20.42 2.07
N MET A 111 3.87 -19.49 2.72
CA MET A 111 4.49 -19.64 4.03
C MET A 111 3.83 -18.64 4.99
N THR A 112 2.94 -19.11 5.85
CA THR A 112 2.35 -18.35 6.94
C THR A 112 3.18 -18.46 8.21
N LYS A 113 2.96 -17.58 9.20
CA LYS A 113 3.75 -17.49 10.44
C LYS A 113 5.25 -17.41 10.13
N ALA A 114 5.61 -16.70 9.07
CA ALA A 114 6.95 -16.55 8.57
C ALA A 114 7.30 -15.06 8.42
N SER A 115 8.49 -14.65 8.80
CA SER A 115 8.96 -13.27 8.71
C SER A 115 10.27 -13.16 7.95
N VAL A 116 10.39 -12.17 7.08
CA VAL A 116 11.68 -11.82 6.46
C VAL A 116 12.49 -11.03 7.48
N GLU A 117 13.65 -11.57 7.86
CA GLU A 117 14.56 -10.92 8.82
C GLU A 117 15.56 -9.99 8.14
N SER A 118 16.02 -10.36 6.95
CA SER A 118 16.94 -9.57 6.15
C SER A 118 16.91 -9.96 4.68
N VAL A 119 17.34 -9.04 3.82
CA VAL A 119 17.48 -9.28 2.37
C VAL A 119 18.87 -8.87 1.92
N ASP A 120 19.55 -9.73 1.18
CA ASP A 120 20.79 -9.47 0.48
C ASP A 120 20.50 -9.30 -1.02
N THR A 121 20.87 -8.15 -1.57
CA THR A 121 20.70 -7.78 -2.98
C THR A 121 22.03 -7.69 -3.74
N SER A 122 23.13 -8.12 -3.15
CA SER A 122 24.49 -8.01 -3.75
C SER A 122 24.68 -8.92 -4.95
N GLY A 123 23.93 -10.04 -5.04
CA GLY A 123 23.98 -11.00 -6.17
C GLY A 123 23.16 -10.57 -7.37
N ALA A 124 22.88 -11.48 -8.30
CA ALA A 124 22.04 -11.23 -9.48
C ALA A 124 20.56 -10.99 -9.11
N GLY A 125 20.05 -11.68 -8.12
CA GLY A 125 18.70 -11.54 -7.56
C GLY A 125 18.73 -11.13 -6.09
N VAL A 126 17.74 -11.63 -5.33
CA VAL A 126 17.59 -11.42 -3.89
C VAL A 126 17.77 -12.73 -3.13
N LYS A 127 18.37 -12.63 -1.94
CA LYS A 127 18.41 -13.72 -0.94
C LYS A 127 17.75 -13.21 0.33
N ALA A 128 16.58 -13.75 0.65
CA ALA A 128 15.83 -13.38 1.84
C ALA A 128 16.03 -14.42 2.93
N LYS A 129 16.48 -14.00 4.12
CA LYS A 129 16.46 -14.83 5.32
C LYS A 129 15.07 -14.78 5.92
N VAL A 130 14.44 -15.92 6.04
CA VAL A 130 13.07 -16.07 6.52
C VAL A 130 13.06 -16.93 7.77
N LYS A 131 12.53 -16.36 8.85
CA LYS A 131 12.26 -17.06 10.09
C LYS A 131 10.89 -17.72 10.00
N THR A 132 10.83 -19.01 10.31
CA THR A 132 9.61 -19.82 10.35
C THR A 132 9.48 -20.50 11.71
N GLU A 133 8.33 -21.14 11.99
CA GLU A 133 8.15 -21.95 13.19
C GLU A 133 9.14 -23.14 13.29
N LYS A 134 9.70 -23.58 12.17
CA LYS A 134 10.63 -24.71 12.08
C LYS A 134 12.12 -24.29 12.08
N GLY A 135 12.39 -23.00 12.13
CA GLY A 135 13.72 -22.41 12.06
C GLY A 135 13.91 -21.43 10.92
N GLU A 136 15.15 -21.03 10.70
CA GLU A 136 15.52 -20.10 9.63
C GLU A 136 15.77 -20.83 8.31
N ILE A 137 15.31 -20.24 7.22
CA ILE A 137 15.56 -20.68 5.86
C ILE A 137 16.01 -19.49 5.00
N THR A 138 16.62 -19.77 3.86
CA THR A 138 16.94 -18.77 2.85
C THR A 138 16.10 -19.02 1.61
N LEU A 139 15.38 -18.01 1.16
CA LEU A 139 14.69 -17.99 -0.13
C LEU A 139 15.47 -17.17 -1.13
N GLU A 140 15.56 -17.64 -2.38
CA GLU A 140 16.20 -16.92 -3.47
C GLU A 140 15.17 -16.64 -4.59
N ALA A 141 15.22 -15.42 -5.15
CA ALA A 141 14.39 -15.03 -6.29
C ALA A 141 15.06 -13.92 -7.11
N ASP A 142 14.53 -13.64 -8.31
CA ASP A 142 14.99 -12.52 -9.11
C ASP A 142 14.58 -11.18 -8.46
N VAL A 143 13.34 -11.12 -7.92
CA VAL A 143 12.73 -9.93 -7.34
C VAL A 143 11.98 -10.28 -6.05
N LEU A 144 11.97 -9.35 -5.10
CA LEU A 144 11.13 -9.40 -3.92
C LEU A 144 10.17 -8.22 -3.93
N LEU A 145 8.86 -8.51 -3.87
CA LEU A 145 7.80 -7.52 -3.72
C LEU A 145 7.45 -7.34 -2.24
N SER A 146 7.62 -6.13 -1.73
CA SER A 146 7.16 -5.75 -0.39
C SER A 146 5.71 -5.26 -0.47
N ALA A 147 4.79 -6.08 0.03
CA ALA A 147 3.34 -5.84 0.07
C ALA A 147 2.81 -5.78 1.51
N VAL A 148 3.59 -5.19 2.42
CA VAL A 148 3.33 -5.12 3.87
C VAL A 148 2.39 -3.97 4.28
N GLY A 149 1.63 -3.45 3.34
CA GLY A 149 0.66 -2.37 3.53
C GLY A 149 1.10 -1.05 2.91
N ILE A 150 0.33 -0.01 3.21
CA ILE A 150 0.53 1.35 2.70
C ILE A 150 0.65 2.35 3.84
N THR A 151 1.29 3.48 3.56
CA THR A 151 1.40 4.64 4.45
C THR A 151 0.84 5.86 3.73
N ALA A 152 -0.09 6.57 4.36
CA ALA A 152 -0.65 7.80 3.79
C ALA A 152 0.42 8.88 3.66
N ASN A 153 0.30 9.71 2.62
CA ASN A 153 1.23 10.81 2.37
C ASN A 153 0.74 12.07 3.08
N VAL A 154 1.02 12.15 4.37
CA VAL A 154 0.56 13.24 5.25
C VAL A 154 1.69 14.07 5.83
N GLU A 155 2.94 13.63 5.68
CA GLU A 155 4.09 14.32 6.25
C GLU A 155 4.51 15.52 5.38
N GLY A 156 4.95 16.61 6.02
CA GLY A 156 5.56 17.76 5.36
C GLY A 156 4.62 18.59 4.48
N ILE A 157 3.31 18.43 4.63
CA ILE A 157 2.29 19.18 3.88
C ILE A 157 1.57 20.24 4.72
N GLY A 158 2.07 20.53 5.94
CA GLY A 158 1.58 21.61 6.77
C GLY A 158 0.31 21.30 7.56
N LEU A 159 -0.02 20.02 7.82
CA LEU A 159 -1.24 19.65 8.56
C LEU A 159 -1.23 20.15 9.99
N GLU A 160 -0.09 20.00 10.69
CA GLU A 160 0.06 20.39 12.08
C GLU A 160 0.01 21.91 12.23
N GLU A 161 0.63 22.64 11.29
CA GLU A 161 0.69 24.12 11.27
C GLU A 161 -0.71 24.73 11.12
N VAL A 162 -1.61 24.09 10.37
CA VAL A 162 -3.00 24.56 10.23
C VAL A 162 -3.97 23.94 11.24
N GLY A 163 -3.52 22.99 12.06
CA GLY A 163 -4.31 22.37 13.12
C GLY A 163 -5.20 21.19 12.66
N ILE A 164 -4.90 20.59 11.52
CA ILE A 164 -5.62 19.41 11.03
C ILE A 164 -5.23 18.18 11.86
N LYS A 165 -6.23 17.51 12.43
CA LYS A 165 -6.04 16.34 13.28
C LYS A 165 -5.78 15.08 12.46
N THR A 166 -4.81 14.30 12.91
CA THR A 166 -4.50 12.97 12.37
C THR A 166 -4.54 11.92 13.47
N GLU A 167 -4.87 10.69 13.09
CA GLU A 167 -4.78 9.51 13.96
C GLU A 167 -4.13 8.37 13.21
N LYS A 168 -3.12 7.73 13.81
CA LYS A 168 -2.36 6.62 13.19
C LYS A 168 -1.87 6.94 11.76
N GLY A 169 -1.44 8.19 11.53
CA GLY A 169 -0.96 8.65 10.24
C GLY A 169 -2.05 8.84 9.17
N ARG A 170 -3.30 8.98 9.56
CA ARG A 170 -4.46 9.24 8.68
C ARG A 170 -5.15 10.52 9.09
N ILE A 171 -5.69 11.27 8.13
CA ILE A 171 -6.44 12.50 8.38
C ILE A 171 -7.84 12.13 8.89
N LEU A 172 -8.28 12.79 9.98
CA LEU A 172 -9.64 12.62 10.50
C LEU A 172 -10.59 13.60 9.81
N VAL A 173 -11.71 13.10 9.34
CA VAL A 173 -12.78 13.87 8.71
C VAL A 173 -14.15 13.50 9.29
N ASN A 174 -15.13 14.37 9.07
CA ASN A 174 -16.54 14.07 9.33
C ASN A 174 -17.16 13.28 8.14
N GLU A 175 -18.46 13.01 8.21
CA GLU A 175 -19.22 12.30 7.17
C GLU A 175 -19.23 13.02 5.79
N TRP A 176 -18.82 14.29 5.76
CA TRP A 176 -18.75 15.12 4.54
C TRP A 176 -17.30 15.36 4.08
N TYR A 177 -16.36 14.58 4.61
CA TYR A 177 -14.93 14.68 4.30
C TYR A 177 -14.28 16.00 4.73
N GLU A 178 -14.95 16.82 5.59
CA GLU A 178 -14.38 18.01 6.19
C GLU A 178 -13.48 17.63 7.37
N THR A 179 -12.29 18.24 7.43
CA THR A 179 -11.32 18.02 8.50
C THR A 179 -11.72 18.76 9.80
N SER A 180 -10.87 18.71 10.81
CA SER A 180 -11.05 19.51 12.04
C SER A 180 -10.94 21.03 11.80
N VAL A 181 -10.53 21.48 10.62
CA VAL A 181 -10.34 22.88 10.24
C VAL A 181 -11.31 23.24 9.12
N PRO A 182 -12.23 24.21 9.34
CA PRO A 182 -13.21 24.59 8.31
C PRO A 182 -12.55 25.00 6.99
N GLY A 183 -13.13 24.56 5.88
CA GLY A 183 -12.61 24.83 4.55
C GLY A 183 -11.50 23.88 4.09
N TYR A 184 -11.04 22.99 4.95
CA TYR A 184 -10.10 21.91 4.59
C TYR A 184 -10.82 20.57 4.60
N TYR A 185 -10.65 19.83 3.52
CA TYR A 185 -11.27 18.52 3.27
C TYR A 185 -10.17 17.50 2.97
N ALA A 186 -10.46 16.21 3.15
CA ALA A 186 -9.55 15.15 2.74
C ALA A 186 -10.33 13.97 2.16
N ILE A 187 -9.78 13.30 1.13
CA ILE A 187 -10.38 12.16 0.44
C ILE A 187 -9.33 11.11 0.05
N GLY A 188 -9.77 9.88 -0.16
CA GLY A 188 -8.95 8.77 -0.65
C GLY A 188 -7.99 8.24 0.40
N ASP A 189 -6.86 7.69 -0.04
CA ASP A 189 -5.94 6.89 0.76
C ASP A 189 -5.29 7.62 1.95
N VAL A 190 -5.50 8.90 2.12
CA VAL A 190 -5.11 9.66 3.32
C VAL A 190 -6.07 9.47 4.48
N LEU A 191 -7.26 8.91 4.23
CA LEU A 191 -8.32 8.66 5.21
C LEU A 191 -8.20 7.25 5.84
N PRO A 192 -8.83 7.01 6.99
CA PRO A 192 -8.93 5.67 7.58
C PRO A 192 -10.02 4.80 6.92
N THR A 193 -10.48 5.16 5.73
CA THR A 193 -11.44 4.43 4.90
C THR A 193 -10.75 3.36 4.05
N GLN A 194 -11.51 2.67 3.21
CA GLN A 194 -10.97 1.67 2.30
C GLN A 194 -10.13 2.35 1.20
N ALA A 195 -8.86 1.96 1.09
CA ALA A 195 -7.95 2.48 0.08
C ALA A 195 -8.24 1.87 -1.31
N LEU A 196 -9.34 2.31 -1.93
CA LEU A 196 -9.83 1.84 -3.23
C LEU A 196 -10.16 3.04 -4.13
N ALA A 197 -9.75 2.98 -5.39
CA ALA A 197 -9.91 4.08 -6.33
C ALA A 197 -11.37 4.54 -6.51
N HIS A 198 -12.32 3.60 -6.57
CA HIS A 198 -13.74 3.92 -6.70
C HIS A 198 -14.33 4.51 -5.41
N VAL A 199 -13.82 4.11 -4.23
CA VAL A 199 -14.19 4.74 -2.95
C VAL A 199 -13.71 6.18 -2.92
N ALA A 200 -12.44 6.44 -3.24
CA ALA A 200 -11.88 7.79 -3.31
C ALA A 200 -12.65 8.69 -4.31
N SER A 201 -13.11 8.11 -5.43
CA SER A 201 -13.93 8.84 -6.41
C SER A 201 -15.30 9.22 -5.84
N ALA A 202 -15.97 8.30 -5.13
CA ALA A 202 -17.26 8.57 -4.48
C ALA A 202 -17.11 9.61 -3.37
N GLU A 203 -16.07 9.50 -2.53
CA GLU A 203 -15.72 10.48 -1.50
C GLU A 203 -15.54 11.88 -2.12
N GLY A 204 -14.80 11.97 -3.24
CA GLY A 204 -14.58 13.23 -3.96
C GLY A 204 -15.86 13.86 -4.47
N ILE A 205 -16.77 13.07 -5.05
CA ILE A 205 -18.09 13.55 -5.52
C ILE A 205 -18.89 14.09 -4.34
N THR A 206 -19.08 13.31 -3.29
CA THR A 206 -19.83 13.70 -2.08
C THR A 206 -19.24 14.97 -1.45
N CYS A 207 -17.92 15.05 -1.34
CA CYS A 207 -17.21 16.22 -0.81
C CYS A 207 -17.52 17.50 -1.62
N VAL A 208 -17.37 17.44 -2.96
CA VAL A 208 -17.56 18.61 -3.83
C VAL A 208 -19.03 19.03 -3.88
N GLU A 209 -19.95 18.10 -3.96
CA GLU A 209 -21.40 18.37 -3.93
C GLU A 209 -21.80 19.04 -2.62
N LYS A 210 -21.25 18.58 -1.48
CA LYS A 210 -21.47 19.23 -0.18
C LYS A 210 -20.89 20.63 -0.10
N ILE A 211 -19.68 20.86 -0.61
CA ILE A 211 -19.07 22.21 -0.74
C ILE A 211 -19.98 23.12 -1.55
N LYS A 212 -20.62 22.61 -2.60
CA LYS A 212 -21.55 23.35 -3.44
C LYS A 212 -22.90 23.64 -2.74
N GLY A 213 -23.18 23.01 -1.60
CA GLY A 213 -24.44 23.15 -0.85
C GLY A 213 -25.58 22.29 -1.41
N LEU A 214 -25.26 21.25 -2.17
CA LEU A 214 -26.25 20.27 -2.63
C LEU A 214 -26.71 19.37 -1.48
N SER A 215 -27.91 18.81 -1.61
CA SER A 215 -28.39 17.77 -0.72
C SER A 215 -27.79 16.44 -1.16
N VAL A 216 -26.83 15.93 -0.39
CA VAL A 216 -26.16 14.66 -0.66
C VAL A 216 -26.31 13.73 0.55
N GLU A 217 -26.31 12.44 0.31
CA GLU A 217 -26.21 11.41 1.35
C GLU A 217 -24.72 11.01 1.47
N PRO A 218 -24.21 10.81 2.72
CA PRO A 218 -22.82 10.44 2.95
C PRO A 218 -22.52 8.99 2.54
#